data_e12a69ebeb355c01666ab4f06efcb1ba
#
_entry.id   e12a69ebeb355c01666ab4f06efcb1ba
#
_cell.length_a   1.000
_cell.length_b   1.000
_cell.length_c   1.000
_cell.angle_alpha   90.00
_cell.angle_beta   90.00
_cell.angle_gamma   90.00
#
_symmetry.space_group_name_H-M   'P 1'
#
loop_
_entity.id
_entity.type
_entity.pdbx_description
1 polymer ?
#
loop_
_entity_poly.entity_id
_entity_poly.type
_entity_poly.pdbx_seq_one_letter_code
_entity_poly.pdbx_strand_id
1 'polypeptide(L)'
;TSGNRNLAEFLRLAASEGMWVLVRPGPYVCAEWDFGGIPTYLLKHPDIKVRCMDERYMKAAENYLNALAKELKPFMVSNGGPVLMLQLENEYGSYGNDRQYLARIKRIWEQNGITGPFFTGDGPTTYMLEAGSFPGCAVGLDSGSDQGCFDLAYKMNPGVPVFSSETYPGWLTHWGEPWARPDTASLLKEVNFLMDTKKSFNLYVVHGGTNFGFTAGANSGGKGYEPDVTSYDYDAPIDEQGNATPKYHALRSVIAKYLPKNQKLPEPPTPITAINIPEISLTPYASIWDNLGTPTLCVQPKPFEAFDQNQGLMLYKTTLIGHKNGKLKITELHDYATIFVDGQYVGTLDRREGSFVIELPKTSSKNPVLEILVEGMGHINFAQEIIDRKGITDRVSLNGMTLMNWEVYKLPLDPTMVQSLKPMVTESQKPGLFFKGSFYLQQAGDVFFDLSNYQKGVVWINGNNLGRYWNIGPQKRLYCPASWLKTGRSEILVFDQHQTSGAGVTGFQKQE
;
A
#
# COMPACT_ATOMS: atom_id res chain seq x y z
N THR A 1 4.86 -13.90 14.96
CA THR A 1 3.49 -13.41 14.95
C THR A 1 3.08 -12.99 16.36
N SER A 2 2.90 -11.68 16.58
CA SER A 2 2.53 -11.10 17.88
C SER A 2 1.78 -9.78 17.67
N GLY A 3 1.02 -9.30 18.67
CA GLY A 3 0.21 -8.09 18.58
C GLY A 3 -0.76 -8.16 17.39
N ASN A 4 -0.89 -7.10 16.64
CA ASN A 4 -1.78 -6.99 15.47
C ASN A 4 -1.38 -7.90 14.28
N ARG A 5 -0.26 -8.62 14.37
CA ARG A 5 0.19 -9.59 13.37
C ARG A 5 0.03 -11.04 13.85
N ASN A 6 -0.82 -11.29 14.84
CA ASN A 6 -1.06 -12.62 15.39
C ASN A 6 -2.18 -13.34 14.62
N LEU A 7 -1.82 -13.98 13.50
CA LEU A 7 -2.75 -14.73 12.66
C LEU A 7 -3.48 -15.83 13.45
N ALA A 8 -2.75 -16.58 14.28
CA ALA A 8 -3.33 -17.68 15.04
C ALA A 8 -4.43 -17.17 16.00
N GLU A 9 -4.25 -16.01 16.63
CA GLU A 9 -5.26 -15.41 17.49
C GLU A 9 -6.49 -14.94 16.69
N PHE A 10 -6.27 -14.32 15.54
CA PHE A 10 -7.37 -13.94 14.64
C PHE A 10 -8.23 -15.15 14.25
N LEU A 11 -7.60 -16.28 13.90
CA LEU A 11 -8.32 -17.52 13.55
C LEU A 11 -9.08 -18.11 14.74
N ARG A 12 -8.53 -18.02 15.97
CA ARG A 12 -9.26 -18.45 17.19
C ARG A 12 -10.48 -17.57 17.47
N LEU A 13 -10.33 -16.24 17.31
CA LEU A 13 -11.45 -15.31 17.47
C LEU A 13 -12.55 -15.58 16.43
N ALA A 14 -12.21 -15.75 15.17
CA ALA A 14 -13.18 -16.11 14.14
C ALA A 14 -13.91 -17.42 14.47
N ALA A 15 -13.20 -18.44 14.95
CA ALA A 15 -13.79 -19.70 15.38
C ALA A 15 -14.72 -19.52 16.59
N SER A 16 -14.35 -18.67 17.56
CA SER A 16 -15.19 -18.41 18.75
C SER A 16 -16.51 -17.72 18.41
N GLU A 17 -16.53 -16.96 17.31
CA GLU A 17 -17.74 -16.34 16.75
C GLU A 17 -18.52 -17.29 15.80
N GLY A 18 -18.10 -18.55 15.66
CA GLY A 18 -18.74 -19.53 14.80
C GLY A 18 -18.52 -19.31 13.30
N MET A 19 -17.49 -18.55 12.93
CA MET A 19 -17.18 -18.22 11.53
C MET A 19 -16.29 -19.27 10.88
N TRP A 20 -16.57 -19.59 9.62
CA TRP A 20 -15.61 -20.23 8.73
C TRP A 20 -14.68 -19.22 8.12
N VAL A 21 -13.44 -19.61 7.84
CA VAL A 21 -12.41 -18.74 7.31
C VAL A 21 -11.93 -19.24 5.95
N LEU A 22 -11.88 -18.37 4.96
CA LEU A 22 -11.15 -18.54 3.72
C LEU A 22 -9.86 -17.73 3.85
N VAL A 23 -8.71 -18.38 3.67
CA VAL A 23 -7.41 -17.70 3.76
C VAL A 23 -6.88 -17.44 2.35
N ARG A 24 -6.49 -16.20 2.10
CA ARG A 24 -5.86 -15.74 0.85
C ARG A 24 -4.37 -15.43 1.10
N PRO A 25 -3.51 -16.46 1.08
CA PRO A 25 -2.15 -16.35 1.59
C PRO A 25 -1.13 -15.78 0.61
N GLY A 26 -1.49 -15.59 -0.64
CA GLY A 26 -0.54 -15.23 -1.69
C GLY A 26 0.30 -16.41 -2.20
N PRO A 27 1.58 -16.18 -2.59
CA PRO A 27 2.56 -15.16 -2.17
C PRO A 27 2.37 -13.72 -2.70
N TYR A 28 1.56 -13.51 -3.69
CA TYR A 28 1.10 -12.22 -4.17
C TYR A 28 -0.36 -12.04 -3.75
N VAL A 29 -0.70 -10.86 -3.21
CA VAL A 29 -2.04 -10.59 -2.66
C VAL A 29 -2.73 -9.37 -3.26
N CYS A 30 -2.05 -8.59 -4.11
CA CYS A 30 -2.52 -7.30 -4.63
C CYS A 30 -2.82 -6.31 -3.48
N ALA A 31 -4.09 -6.11 -3.13
CA ALA A 31 -4.60 -5.43 -1.94
C ALA A 31 -4.17 -3.95 -1.83
N GLU A 32 -3.79 -3.31 -2.94
CA GLU A 32 -3.18 -1.98 -2.97
C GLU A 32 -2.06 -1.84 -1.93
N TRP A 33 -1.40 -2.96 -1.68
CA TRP A 33 -0.23 -3.07 -0.82
C TRP A 33 1.04 -3.00 -1.66
N ASP A 34 2.04 -2.34 -1.12
CA ASP A 34 3.35 -2.15 -1.76
C ASP A 34 3.86 -3.44 -2.42
N PHE A 35 4.12 -3.40 -3.73
CA PHE A 35 4.53 -4.54 -4.55
C PHE A 35 3.60 -5.77 -4.48
N GLY A 36 2.30 -5.57 -4.16
CA GLY A 36 1.33 -6.66 -3.99
C GLY A 36 1.69 -7.66 -2.90
N GLY A 37 2.47 -7.25 -1.88
CA GLY A 37 2.93 -8.08 -0.78
C GLY A 37 4.20 -8.89 -1.08
N ILE A 38 4.72 -8.85 -2.30
CA ILE A 38 6.00 -9.48 -2.65
C ILE A 38 7.14 -8.70 -1.98
N PRO A 39 8.14 -9.36 -1.37
CA PRO A 39 9.24 -8.66 -0.73
C PRO A 39 10.11 -7.86 -1.72
N THR A 40 10.24 -6.56 -1.50
CA THR A 40 10.97 -5.65 -2.39
C THR A 40 12.47 -5.92 -2.48
N TYR A 41 13.08 -6.67 -1.53
CA TYR A 41 14.47 -7.07 -1.64
C TYR A 41 14.76 -7.90 -2.91
N LEU A 42 13.74 -8.52 -3.50
CA LEU A 42 13.87 -9.25 -4.76
C LEU A 42 14.20 -8.32 -5.94
N LEU A 43 13.75 -7.07 -5.89
CA LEU A 43 14.02 -6.06 -6.91
C LEU A 43 15.50 -5.64 -6.98
N LYS A 44 16.32 -6.03 -6.00
CA LYS A 44 17.77 -5.88 -6.06
C LYS A 44 18.40 -6.62 -7.25
N HIS A 45 17.78 -7.70 -7.70
CA HIS A 45 18.21 -8.43 -8.88
C HIS A 45 17.65 -7.76 -10.15
N PRO A 46 18.50 -7.21 -11.05
CA PRO A 46 18.03 -6.41 -12.18
C PRO A 46 17.10 -7.17 -13.14
N ASP A 47 17.27 -8.48 -13.25
CA ASP A 47 16.60 -9.38 -14.17
C ASP A 47 15.54 -10.28 -13.50
N ILE A 48 15.16 -10.00 -12.25
CA ILE A 48 14.16 -10.78 -11.52
C ILE A 48 12.83 -10.83 -12.28
N LYS A 49 12.23 -11.99 -12.29
CA LYS A 49 10.83 -12.18 -12.68
C LYS A 49 10.06 -12.71 -11.47
N VAL A 50 8.89 -12.18 -11.24
CA VAL A 50 8.01 -12.62 -10.14
C VAL A 50 6.79 -13.34 -10.68
N ARG A 51 6.07 -14.03 -9.80
CA ARG A 51 4.85 -14.78 -10.14
C ARG A 51 5.08 -15.76 -11.29
N CYS A 52 6.22 -16.44 -11.27
CA CYS A 52 6.64 -17.44 -12.27
C CYS A 52 7.71 -18.37 -11.68
N MET A 53 8.25 -19.28 -12.49
CA MET A 53 9.25 -20.26 -12.07
C MET A 53 10.70 -19.71 -11.97
N ASP A 54 10.91 -18.39 -11.85
CA ASP A 54 12.23 -17.84 -11.49
C ASP A 54 12.67 -18.42 -10.12
N GLU A 55 13.81 -19.09 -10.08
CA GLU A 55 14.26 -19.81 -8.88
C GLU A 55 14.44 -18.90 -7.66
N ARG A 56 14.84 -17.64 -7.85
CA ARG A 56 15.02 -16.66 -6.77
C ARG A 56 13.69 -16.28 -6.16
N TYR A 57 12.68 -16.03 -7.01
CA TYR A 57 11.32 -15.78 -6.58
C TYR A 57 10.71 -17.01 -5.91
N MET A 58 10.82 -18.18 -6.54
CA MET A 58 10.26 -19.42 -5.99
C MET A 58 10.87 -19.80 -4.66
N LYS A 59 12.17 -19.58 -4.46
CA LYS A 59 12.83 -19.79 -3.15
C LYS A 59 12.27 -18.88 -2.06
N ALA A 60 12.03 -17.61 -2.38
CA ALA A 60 11.42 -16.66 -1.45
C ALA A 60 9.97 -17.06 -1.13
N ALA A 61 9.18 -17.39 -2.14
CA ALA A 61 7.80 -17.87 -2.00
C ALA A 61 7.72 -19.15 -1.17
N GLU A 62 8.59 -20.14 -1.43
CA GLU A 62 8.65 -21.40 -0.68
C GLU A 62 8.99 -21.15 0.79
N ASN A 63 9.96 -20.30 1.10
CA ASN A 63 10.31 -19.94 2.47
C ASN A 63 9.11 -19.33 3.22
N TYR A 64 8.42 -18.42 2.57
CA TYR A 64 7.22 -17.78 3.11
C TYR A 64 6.09 -18.78 3.34
N LEU A 65 5.73 -19.56 2.33
CA LEU A 65 4.64 -20.54 2.40
C LEU A 65 4.93 -21.64 3.42
N ASN A 66 6.18 -22.10 3.54
CA ASN A 66 6.59 -23.07 4.56
C ASN A 66 6.44 -22.53 5.98
N ALA A 67 6.76 -21.23 6.18
CA ALA A 67 6.58 -20.59 7.48
C ALA A 67 5.08 -20.42 7.80
N LEU A 68 4.30 -19.96 6.83
CA LEU A 68 2.87 -19.74 6.99
C LEU A 68 2.09 -21.05 7.19
N ALA A 69 2.50 -22.14 6.51
CA ALA A 69 1.87 -23.45 6.66
C ALA A 69 1.96 -23.99 8.09
N LYS A 70 3.05 -23.71 8.81
CA LYS A 70 3.19 -24.09 10.22
C LYS A 70 2.16 -23.41 11.12
N GLU A 71 1.85 -22.13 10.82
CA GLU A 71 0.83 -21.35 11.54
C GLU A 71 -0.59 -21.80 11.19
N LEU A 72 -0.86 -22.09 9.90
CA LEU A 72 -2.21 -22.39 9.41
C LEU A 72 -2.63 -23.84 9.62
N LYS A 73 -1.71 -24.81 9.52
CA LYS A 73 -2.03 -26.24 9.58
C LYS A 73 -2.91 -26.65 10.76
N PRO A 74 -2.68 -26.19 12.00
CA PRO A 74 -3.53 -26.53 13.14
C PRO A 74 -4.99 -26.03 13.00
N PHE A 75 -5.21 -25.01 12.18
CA PHE A 75 -6.51 -24.36 11.99
C PHE A 75 -7.28 -24.82 10.77
N MET A 76 -6.71 -25.72 9.96
CA MET A 76 -7.42 -26.28 8.81
C MET A 76 -8.62 -27.12 9.25
N VAL A 77 -9.68 -27.09 8.45
CA VAL A 77 -10.91 -27.87 8.71
C VAL A 77 -10.62 -29.38 8.84
N SER A 78 -9.65 -29.90 8.11
CA SER A 78 -9.16 -31.29 8.23
C SER A 78 -8.60 -31.62 9.62
N ASN A 79 -8.21 -30.63 10.40
CA ASN A 79 -7.71 -30.74 11.77
C ASN A 79 -8.69 -30.20 12.82
N GLY A 80 -9.95 -29.97 12.41
CA GLY A 80 -11.00 -29.44 13.31
C GLY A 80 -11.00 -27.93 13.50
N GLY A 81 -10.22 -27.19 12.72
CA GLY A 81 -10.13 -25.73 12.78
C GLY A 81 -11.15 -25.02 11.86
N PRO A 82 -11.20 -23.67 11.89
CA PRO A 82 -12.17 -22.87 11.14
C PRO A 82 -11.77 -22.65 9.67
N VAL A 83 -10.54 -22.95 9.26
CA VAL A 83 -10.07 -22.65 7.89
C VAL A 83 -10.62 -23.67 6.92
N LEU A 84 -11.59 -23.21 6.13
CA LEU A 84 -12.31 -24.06 5.16
C LEU A 84 -11.49 -24.26 3.88
N MET A 85 -10.95 -23.19 3.29
CA MET A 85 -10.18 -23.23 2.04
C MET A 85 -9.01 -22.27 2.06
N LEU A 86 -7.97 -22.58 1.25
CA LEU A 86 -6.85 -21.70 0.95
C LEU A 86 -6.89 -21.30 -0.53
N GLN A 87 -6.67 -20.02 -0.80
CA GLN A 87 -6.46 -19.54 -2.17
C GLN A 87 -5.05 -19.92 -2.67
N LEU A 88 -4.97 -20.32 -3.91
CA LEU A 88 -3.70 -20.47 -4.64
C LEU A 88 -3.46 -19.22 -5.46
N GLU A 89 -2.41 -18.46 -5.13
CA GLU A 89 -2.07 -17.20 -5.79
C GLU A 89 -3.19 -16.13 -5.64
N ASN A 90 -3.24 -15.11 -6.48
CA ASN A 90 -4.32 -14.12 -6.55
C ASN A 90 -4.41 -13.52 -7.95
N GLU A 91 -5.60 -13.57 -8.57
CA GLU A 91 -5.87 -13.02 -9.90
C GLU A 91 -4.78 -13.35 -10.93
N TYR A 92 -4.29 -14.61 -10.88
CA TYR A 92 -3.16 -15.00 -11.72
C TYR A 92 -3.49 -14.91 -13.19
N GLY A 93 -4.75 -15.13 -13.57
CA GLY A 93 -5.21 -15.05 -14.95
C GLY A 93 -5.13 -13.65 -15.56
N SER A 94 -5.06 -12.59 -14.75
CA SER A 94 -4.82 -11.22 -15.23
C SER A 94 -3.33 -10.90 -15.44
N TYR A 95 -2.44 -11.75 -14.90
CA TYR A 95 -1.00 -11.53 -14.92
C TYR A 95 -0.23 -12.51 -15.82
N GLY A 96 -0.55 -13.81 -15.75
CA GLY A 96 0.20 -14.84 -16.43
C GLY A 96 -0.60 -16.10 -16.71
N ASN A 97 0.07 -17.10 -17.29
CA ASN A 97 -0.54 -18.38 -17.65
C ASN A 97 0.39 -19.59 -17.37
N ASP A 98 1.38 -19.43 -16.49
CA ASP A 98 2.33 -20.49 -16.15
C ASP A 98 1.69 -21.51 -15.20
N ARG A 99 1.13 -22.56 -15.74
CA ARG A 99 0.53 -23.67 -14.96
C ARG A 99 1.54 -24.43 -14.11
N GLN A 100 2.82 -24.43 -14.46
CA GLN A 100 3.86 -25.08 -13.63
C GLN A 100 4.09 -24.27 -12.35
N TYR A 101 4.01 -22.95 -12.43
CA TYR A 101 4.08 -22.08 -11.27
C TYR A 101 2.92 -22.35 -10.30
N LEU A 102 1.65 -22.34 -10.76
CA LEU A 102 0.50 -22.64 -9.93
C LEU A 102 0.59 -24.06 -9.31
N ALA A 103 1.00 -25.05 -10.10
CA ALA A 103 1.23 -26.42 -9.62
C ALA A 103 2.32 -26.47 -8.54
N ARG A 104 3.38 -25.65 -8.67
CA ARG A 104 4.45 -25.58 -7.66
C ARG A 104 3.96 -24.96 -6.36
N ILE A 105 3.18 -23.87 -6.42
CA ILE A 105 2.56 -23.26 -5.24
C ILE A 105 1.68 -24.28 -4.49
N LYS A 106 0.79 -24.98 -5.21
CA LYS A 106 -0.04 -26.04 -4.62
C LYS A 106 0.79 -27.13 -3.96
N ARG A 107 1.84 -27.60 -4.64
CA ARG A 107 2.75 -28.66 -4.13
C ARG A 107 3.44 -28.24 -2.83
N ILE A 108 3.82 -26.97 -2.67
CA ILE A 108 4.43 -26.49 -1.43
C ILE A 108 3.45 -26.65 -0.26
N TRP A 109 2.16 -26.33 -0.43
CA TRP A 109 1.15 -26.56 0.59
C TRP A 109 1.02 -28.04 0.94
N GLU A 110 0.92 -28.92 -0.08
CA GLU A 110 0.80 -30.36 0.08
C GLU A 110 1.99 -30.97 0.82
N GLN A 111 3.22 -30.53 0.50
CA GLN A 111 4.46 -30.95 1.18
C GLN A 111 4.48 -30.57 2.66
N ASN A 112 3.77 -29.50 3.05
CA ASN A 112 3.57 -29.10 4.44
C ASN A 112 2.39 -29.82 5.12
N GLY A 113 1.73 -30.76 4.40
CA GLY A 113 0.60 -31.55 4.90
C GLY A 113 -0.72 -30.78 4.92
N ILE A 114 -0.87 -29.77 4.07
CA ILE A 114 -2.13 -29.07 3.78
C ILE A 114 -2.56 -29.49 2.37
N THR A 115 -3.53 -30.38 2.28
CA THR A 115 -3.97 -30.97 1.01
C THR A 115 -5.22 -30.31 0.43
N GLY A 116 -5.65 -29.19 0.98
CA GLY A 116 -6.82 -28.43 0.58
C GLY A 116 -7.99 -28.53 1.59
N PRO A 117 -9.19 -28.14 1.22
CA PRO A 117 -9.58 -27.65 -0.12
C PRO A 117 -8.88 -26.36 -0.53
N PHE A 118 -8.63 -26.21 -1.84
CA PHE A 118 -8.08 -24.99 -2.43
C PHE A 118 -9.07 -24.30 -3.36
N PHE A 119 -8.90 -23.01 -3.57
CA PHE A 119 -9.58 -22.25 -4.61
C PHE A 119 -8.62 -21.30 -5.34
N THR A 120 -8.99 -20.87 -6.54
CA THR A 120 -8.37 -19.75 -7.27
C THR A 120 -9.38 -18.60 -7.35
N GLY A 121 -8.92 -17.37 -7.54
CA GLY A 121 -9.78 -16.20 -7.73
C GLY A 121 -9.30 -15.42 -8.94
N ASP A 122 -10.21 -15.22 -9.92
CA ASP A 122 -9.90 -14.57 -11.18
C ASP A 122 -11.12 -13.82 -11.74
N GLY A 123 -10.88 -12.81 -12.59
CA GLY A 123 -11.94 -12.13 -13.30
C GLY A 123 -12.76 -13.08 -14.20
N PRO A 124 -14.08 -12.85 -14.37
CA PRO A 124 -15.00 -13.76 -15.08
C PRO A 124 -14.92 -13.65 -16.61
N THR A 125 -13.71 -13.74 -17.15
CA THR A 125 -13.48 -13.82 -18.60
C THR A 125 -12.90 -15.17 -18.99
N THR A 126 -13.14 -15.61 -20.23
CA THR A 126 -12.59 -16.89 -20.72
C THR A 126 -11.08 -16.94 -20.54
N TYR A 127 -10.38 -15.87 -20.93
CA TYR A 127 -8.93 -15.80 -20.84
C TYR A 127 -8.42 -15.91 -19.40
N MET A 128 -8.98 -15.13 -18.46
CA MET A 128 -8.53 -15.12 -17.07
C MET A 128 -8.83 -16.46 -16.38
N LEU A 129 -10.01 -17.03 -16.58
CA LEU A 129 -10.38 -18.34 -16.04
C LEU A 129 -9.52 -19.47 -16.62
N GLU A 130 -9.18 -19.41 -17.92
CA GLU A 130 -8.31 -20.39 -18.54
C GLU A 130 -6.89 -20.32 -17.98
N ALA A 131 -6.35 -19.12 -17.77
CA ALA A 131 -4.99 -18.91 -17.30
C ALA A 131 -4.85 -19.10 -15.76
N GLY A 132 -5.82 -18.62 -14.97
CA GLY A 132 -5.74 -18.55 -13.51
C GLY A 132 -6.35 -19.74 -12.77
N SER A 133 -7.42 -20.37 -13.27
CA SER A 133 -8.05 -21.50 -12.57
C SER A 133 -7.14 -22.75 -12.60
N PHE A 134 -7.25 -23.57 -11.55
CA PHE A 134 -6.44 -24.79 -11.42
C PHE A 134 -7.33 -26.04 -11.22
N PRO A 135 -7.06 -27.15 -11.93
CA PRO A 135 -7.91 -28.36 -11.88
C PRO A 135 -8.11 -28.88 -10.45
N GLY A 136 -9.38 -29.16 -10.10
CA GLY A 136 -9.78 -29.66 -8.79
C GLY A 136 -9.85 -28.61 -7.68
N CYS A 137 -9.56 -27.36 -7.96
CA CYS A 137 -9.78 -26.25 -7.04
C CYS A 137 -11.19 -25.62 -7.27
N ALA A 138 -11.79 -25.09 -6.23
CA ALA A 138 -12.97 -24.23 -6.38
C ALA A 138 -12.60 -22.95 -7.14
N VAL A 139 -13.57 -22.34 -7.83
CA VAL A 139 -13.36 -21.11 -8.61
C VAL A 139 -14.02 -19.95 -7.91
N GLY A 140 -13.23 -18.99 -7.48
CA GLY A 140 -13.64 -17.65 -7.08
C GLY A 140 -13.73 -16.74 -8.31
N LEU A 141 -14.76 -15.92 -8.36
CA LEU A 141 -14.97 -14.90 -9.39
C LEU A 141 -14.79 -13.51 -8.81
N ASP A 142 -14.02 -12.68 -9.48
CA ASP A 142 -13.72 -11.32 -9.06
C ASP A 142 -14.23 -10.30 -10.12
N SER A 143 -15.57 -9.92 -10.13
CA SER A 143 -16.69 -10.42 -9.30
C SER A 143 -17.60 -11.37 -10.05
N GLY A 144 -18.44 -12.13 -9.30
CA GLY A 144 -19.55 -12.92 -9.83
C GLY A 144 -20.85 -12.12 -9.86
N SER A 145 -20.95 -11.07 -10.69
CA SER A 145 -22.04 -10.09 -10.66
C SER A 145 -23.36 -10.54 -11.30
N ASP A 146 -23.33 -11.58 -12.15
CA ASP A 146 -24.51 -12.09 -12.86
C ASP A 146 -24.41 -13.58 -13.18
N GLN A 147 -25.50 -14.17 -13.66
CA GLN A 147 -25.57 -15.60 -13.99
C GLN A 147 -24.59 -16.01 -15.10
N GLY A 148 -24.29 -15.14 -16.06
CA GLY A 148 -23.34 -15.42 -17.14
C GLY A 148 -21.93 -15.68 -16.66
N CYS A 149 -21.48 -14.95 -15.62
CA CYS A 149 -20.19 -15.17 -14.96
C CYS A 149 -20.11 -16.60 -14.38
N PHE A 150 -21.16 -17.05 -13.69
CA PHE A 150 -21.21 -18.39 -13.10
C PHE A 150 -21.30 -19.47 -14.17
N ASP A 151 -22.12 -19.28 -15.20
CA ASP A 151 -22.27 -20.24 -16.30
C ASP A 151 -20.97 -20.46 -17.05
N LEU A 152 -20.21 -19.38 -17.29
CA LEU A 152 -18.87 -19.44 -17.90
C LEU A 152 -17.92 -20.26 -17.01
N ALA A 153 -17.86 -19.96 -15.72
CA ALA A 153 -16.99 -20.66 -14.78
C ALA A 153 -17.32 -22.15 -14.65
N TYR A 154 -18.60 -22.51 -14.53
CA TYR A 154 -19.04 -23.92 -14.51
C TYR A 154 -18.71 -24.66 -15.82
N LYS A 155 -18.86 -23.98 -16.98
CA LYS A 155 -18.52 -24.55 -18.26
C LYS A 155 -17.02 -24.87 -18.37
N MET A 156 -16.18 -23.98 -17.87
CA MET A 156 -14.71 -24.11 -17.97
C MET A 156 -14.13 -25.04 -16.88
N ASN A 157 -14.77 -25.11 -15.72
CA ASN A 157 -14.33 -25.89 -14.56
C ASN A 157 -15.47 -26.79 -14.06
N PRO A 158 -15.86 -27.84 -14.82
CA PRO A 158 -16.99 -28.66 -14.43
C PRO A 158 -16.70 -29.45 -13.15
N GLY A 159 -17.73 -29.57 -12.30
CA GLY A 159 -17.69 -30.41 -11.09
C GLY A 159 -17.00 -29.79 -9.88
N VAL A 160 -16.62 -28.51 -9.91
CA VAL A 160 -16.08 -27.79 -8.76
C VAL A 160 -17.02 -26.69 -8.28
N PRO A 161 -16.98 -26.30 -7.00
CA PRO A 161 -17.74 -25.15 -6.50
C PRO A 161 -17.31 -23.84 -7.18
N VAL A 162 -18.28 -22.95 -7.44
CA VAL A 162 -18.04 -21.59 -7.95
C VAL A 162 -18.73 -20.61 -7.01
N PHE A 163 -18.03 -19.53 -6.66
CA PHE A 163 -18.56 -18.46 -5.80
C PHE A 163 -17.99 -17.10 -6.19
N SER A 164 -18.61 -16.00 -5.77
CA SER A 164 -18.01 -14.66 -5.92
C SER A 164 -17.00 -14.44 -4.80
N SER A 165 -15.71 -14.47 -5.13
CA SER A 165 -14.63 -14.29 -4.15
C SER A 165 -14.39 -12.82 -3.81
N GLU A 166 -14.75 -11.93 -4.73
CA GLU A 166 -14.67 -10.49 -4.53
C GLU A 166 -15.93 -9.80 -5.07
N THR A 167 -16.85 -9.49 -4.18
CA THR A 167 -17.99 -8.59 -4.46
C THR A 167 -17.61 -7.22 -3.92
N TYR A 168 -17.57 -6.19 -4.76
CA TYR A 168 -16.98 -4.90 -4.44
C TYR A 168 -18.00 -3.91 -3.86
N PRO A 169 -17.98 -3.62 -2.56
CA PRO A 169 -18.87 -2.61 -1.97
C PRO A 169 -18.35 -1.18 -2.16
N GLY A 170 -17.09 -1.02 -2.48
CA GLY A 170 -16.39 0.24 -2.64
C GLY A 170 -15.30 0.15 -3.70
N TRP A 171 -14.32 1.06 -3.64
CA TRP A 171 -13.14 1.04 -4.50
C TRP A 171 -11.97 1.80 -3.87
N LEU A 172 -10.77 1.49 -4.34
CA LEU A 172 -9.53 2.18 -3.97
C LEU A 172 -9.50 3.62 -4.52
N THR A 173 -8.61 4.45 -4.00
CA THR A 173 -8.44 5.85 -4.41
C THR A 173 -6.96 6.19 -4.55
N HIS A 174 -6.60 6.90 -5.62
CA HIS A 174 -5.23 7.37 -5.86
C HIS A 174 -5.07 8.86 -5.47
N TRP A 175 -3.81 9.25 -5.24
CA TRP A 175 -3.47 10.66 -5.04
C TRP A 175 -3.81 11.52 -6.28
N GLY A 176 -4.54 12.61 -6.05
CA GLY A 176 -4.96 13.54 -7.10
C GLY A 176 -6.31 13.22 -7.74
N GLU A 177 -7.00 12.20 -7.27
CA GLU A 177 -8.36 11.83 -7.68
C GLU A 177 -9.39 12.25 -6.61
N PRO A 178 -10.68 12.36 -6.94
CA PRO A 178 -11.75 12.37 -5.94
C PRO A 178 -11.81 11.04 -5.18
N TRP A 179 -12.32 11.05 -3.95
CA TRP A 179 -12.64 9.81 -3.26
C TRP A 179 -13.55 8.91 -4.10
N ALA A 180 -13.17 7.65 -4.25
CA ALA A 180 -14.03 6.66 -4.89
C ALA A 180 -15.27 6.40 -4.01
N ARG A 181 -16.45 6.56 -4.61
CA ARG A 181 -17.76 6.36 -3.93
C ARG A 181 -18.72 5.63 -4.87
N PRO A 182 -18.52 4.31 -5.06
CA PRO A 182 -19.40 3.52 -5.90
C PRO A 182 -20.85 3.52 -5.42
N ASP A 183 -21.77 3.38 -6.37
CA ASP A 183 -23.20 3.43 -6.10
C ASP A 183 -23.65 2.23 -5.26
N THR A 184 -24.26 2.50 -4.11
CA THR A 184 -24.80 1.50 -3.20
C THR A 184 -25.93 0.68 -3.82
N ALA A 185 -26.76 1.26 -4.72
CA ALA A 185 -27.86 0.52 -5.33
C ALA A 185 -27.37 -0.60 -6.24
N SER A 186 -26.27 -0.38 -6.97
CA SER A 186 -25.62 -1.40 -7.79
C SER A 186 -25.11 -2.57 -6.95
N LEU A 187 -24.45 -2.30 -5.82
CA LEU A 187 -24.03 -3.31 -4.86
C LEU A 187 -25.23 -4.13 -4.33
N LEU A 188 -26.31 -3.45 -3.92
CA LEU A 188 -27.48 -4.14 -3.40
C LEU A 188 -28.17 -5.00 -4.46
N LYS A 189 -28.15 -4.60 -5.73
CA LYS A 189 -28.65 -5.40 -6.85
C LYS A 189 -27.84 -6.68 -7.00
N GLU A 190 -26.52 -6.60 -6.97
CA GLU A 190 -25.62 -7.75 -7.05
C GLU A 190 -25.82 -8.69 -5.86
N VAL A 191 -25.83 -8.17 -4.64
CA VAL A 191 -26.05 -9.00 -3.43
C VAL A 191 -27.42 -9.66 -3.43
N ASN A 192 -28.52 -8.98 -3.87
CA ASN A 192 -29.81 -9.61 -4.03
C ASN A 192 -29.75 -10.76 -5.07
N PHE A 193 -29.10 -10.58 -6.22
CA PHE A 193 -28.93 -11.64 -7.22
C PHE A 193 -28.21 -12.86 -6.60
N LEU A 194 -27.09 -12.63 -5.90
CA LEU A 194 -26.32 -13.71 -5.26
C LEU A 194 -27.16 -14.46 -4.22
N MET A 195 -27.91 -13.75 -3.40
CA MET A 195 -28.79 -14.34 -2.37
C MET A 195 -29.98 -15.09 -2.99
N ASP A 196 -30.68 -14.53 -3.99
CA ASP A 196 -31.80 -15.12 -4.69
C ASP A 196 -31.41 -16.42 -5.39
N THR A 197 -30.21 -16.43 -5.99
CA THR A 197 -29.68 -17.61 -6.72
C THR A 197 -28.87 -18.55 -5.85
N LYS A 198 -28.80 -18.29 -4.53
CA LYS A 198 -28.10 -19.10 -3.52
C LYS A 198 -26.62 -19.29 -3.88
N LYS A 199 -25.97 -18.25 -4.36
CA LYS A 199 -24.53 -18.20 -4.61
C LYS A 199 -23.81 -17.77 -3.34
N SER A 200 -22.68 -18.42 -3.04
CA SER A 200 -21.78 -17.95 -2.00
C SER A 200 -20.98 -16.75 -2.49
N PHE A 201 -20.69 -15.80 -1.60
CA PHE A 201 -19.91 -14.59 -1.94
C PHE A 201 -19.12 -14.06 -0.75
N ASN A 202 -18.07 -13.32 -1.04
CA ASN A 202 -17.31 -12.50 -0.11
C ASN A 202 -17.35 -11.03 -0.55
N LEU A 203 -17.46 -10.12 0.41
CA LEU A 203 -17.29 -8.70 0.16
C LEU A 203 -15.79 -8.35 0.20
N TYR A 204 -15.26 -7.81 -0.87
CA TYR A 204 -13.92 -7.25 -0.92
C TYR A 204 -14.01 -5.70 -1.04
N VAL A 205 -13.95 -4.97 0.07
CA VAL A 205 -13.75 -5.42 1.47
C VAL A 205 -14.93 -5.01 2.34
N VAL A 206 -15.21 -5.76 3.39
CA VAL A 206 -16.18 -5.33 4.41
C VAL A 206 -15.61 -4.22 5.30
N HIS A 207 -14.29 -4.23 5.48
CA HIS A 207 -13.49 -3.22 6.18
C HIS A 207 -12.10 -3.18 5.52
N GLY A 208 -11.73 -2.04 4.96
CA GLY A 208 -10.44 -1.89 4.27
C GLY A 208 -9.30 -1.51 5.22
N GLY A 209 -9.53 -0.55 6.10
CA GLY A 209 -8.55 -0.08 7.09
C GLY A 209 -7.59 0.98 6.55
N THR A 210 -6.33 0.93 6.98
CA THR A 210 -5.30 1.93 6.67
C THR A 210 -4.00 1.27 6.25
N ASN A 211 -3.42 1.68 5.14
CA ASN A 211 -2.08 1.31 4.71
C ASN A 211 -1.05 2.22 5.41
N PHE A 212 -0.84 1.99 6.71
CA PHE A 212 0.08 2.78 7.52
C PHE A 212 1.51 2.81 6.99
N GLY A 213 2.19 3.91 7.24
CA GLY A 213 3.61 4.05 6.90
C GLY A 213 3.84 4.16 5.39
N PHE A 214 4.61 3.24 4.86
CA PHE A 214 4.98 3.18 3.44
C PHE A 214 4.35 1.99 2.71
N THR A 215 3.28 1.42 3.26
CA THR A 215 2.71 0.17 2.77
C THR A 215 1.66 0.33 1.67
N ALA A 216 1.15 1.55 1.45
CA ALA A 216 0.30 1.83 0.28
C ALA A 216 1.09 1.60 -1.01
N GLY A 217 0.49 0.87 -1.93
CA GLY A 217 1.04 0.54 -3.24
C GLY A 217 0.75 1.58 -4.31
N ALA A 218 0.67 1.13 -5.55
CA ALA A 218 0.28 1.94 -6.69
C ALA A 218 -0.31 1.05 -7.79
N ASN A 219 -1.19 1.62 -8.61
CA ASN A 219 -1.63 1.01 -9.86
C ASN A 219 -0.85 1.56 -11.05
N SER A 220 -0.92 0.85 -12.17
CA SER A 220 -0.40 1.28 -13.46
C SER A 220 -1.47 1.00 -14.50
N GLY A 221 -2.41 1.93 -14.60
CA GLY A 221 -3.55 1.82 -15.51
C GLY A 221 -3.39 2.68 -16.75
N GLY A 222 -4.51 3.07 -17.36
CA GLY A 222 -4.55 3.87 -18.57
C GLY A 222 -4.00 5.30 -18.43
N LYS A 223 -3.79 5.79 -17.19
CA LYS A 223 -3.21 7.11 -16.91
C LYS A 223 -1.72 7.05 -16.53
N GLY A 224 -1.10 5.90 -16.55
CA GLY A 224 0.28 5.68 -16.14
C GLY A 224 0.40 5.31 -14.66
N TYR A 225 1.35 5.89 -13.93
CA TYR A 225 1.59 5.59 -12.53
C TYR A 225 0.58 6.30 -11.62
N GLU A 226 -0.17 5.52 -10.83
CA GLU A 226 -1.27 5.98 -9.99
C GLU A 226 -1.04 5.50 -8.54
N PRO A 227 -0.33 6.31 -7.70
CA PRO A 227 -0.03 5.93 -6.32
C PRO A 227 -1.26 6.00 -5.43
N ASP A 228 -1.47 4.96 -4.62
CA ASP A 228 -2.59 4.85 -3.69
C ASP A 228 -2.44 5.84 -2.53
N VAL A 229 -3.58 6.36 -2.03
CA VAL A 229 -3.61 7.13 -0.78
C VAL A 229 -3.28 6.24 0.41
N THR A 230 -2.98 6.84 1.55
CA THR A 230 -2.68 6.08 2.78
C THR A 230 -3.91 5.37 3.35
N SER A 231 -5.08 6.00 3.28
CA SER A 231 -6.33 5.37 3.70
C SER A 231 -6.73 4.24 2.76
N TYR A 232 -7.14 3.13 3.30
CA TYR A 232 -7.82 2.07 2.57
C TYR A 232 -9.28 1.92 3.03
N ASP A 233 -9.91 3.05 3.37
CA ASP A 233 -11.34 3.10 3.76
C ASP A 233 -12.22 2.39 2.74
N TYR A 234 -11.91 2.54 1.45
CA TYR A 234 -12.54 1.81 0.34
C TYR A 234 -14.02 2.17 0.14
N ASP A 235 -14.55 3.15 0.87
CA ASP A 235 -16.00 3.37 0.98
C ASP A 235 -16.74 2.07 1.41
N ALA A 236 -16.10 1.32 2.30
CA ALA A 236 -16.52 -0.01 2.73
C ALA A 236 -17.74 0.04 3.65
N PRO A 237 -18.44 -1.10 3.86
CA PRO A 237 -19.53 -1.18 4.84
C PRO A 237 -19.12 -0.82 6.27
N ILE A 238 -17.89 -1.11 6.65
CA ILE A 238 -17.28 -0.67 7.91
C ILE A 238 -16.17 0.32 7.57
N ASP A 239 -16.23 1.54 8.13
CA ASP A 239 -15.26 2.59 7.85
C ASP A 239 -13.87 2.32 8.44
N GLU A 240 -12.90 3.18 8.11
CA GLU A 240 -11.51 3.06 8.55
C GLU A 240 -11.36 2.99 10.09
N GLN A 241 -12.28 3.61 10.86
CA GLN A 241 -12.33 3.54 12.32
C GLN A 241 -12.99 2.26 12.88
N GLY A 242 -13.70 1.50 12.04
CA GLY A 242 -14.45 0.32 12.47
C GLY A 242 -15.94 0.57 12.75
N ASN A 243 -16.50 1.70 12.33
CA ASN A 243 -17.91 2.03 12.52
C ASN A 243 -18.76 1.53 11.34
N ALA A 244 -19.98 1.10 11.63
CA ALA A 244 -20.97 0.73 10.61
C ALA A 244 -21.42 1.97 9.82
N THR A 245 -21.27 1.92 8.48
CA THR A 245 -21.67 2.98 7.56
C THR A 245 -23.14 2.82 7.11
N PRO A 246 -23.71 3.82 6.41
CA PRO A 246 -25.02 3.64 5.77
C PRO A 246 -25.08 2.43 4.83
N LYS A 247 -23.96 2.11 4.15
CA LYS A 247 -23.83 0.94 3.28
C LYS A 247 -23.90 -0.39 4.06
N TYR A 248 -23.31 -0.45 5.25
CA TYR A 248 -23.47 -1.57 6.16
C TYR A 248 -24.95 -1.83 6.51
N HIS A 249 -25.67 -0.78 6.87
CA HIS A 249 -27.09 -0.90 7.24
C HIS A 249 -27.96 -1.28 6.03
N ALA A 250 -27.63 -0.81 4.84
CA ALA A 250 -28.31 -1.20 3.60
C ALA A 250 -28.11 -2.69 3.29
N LEU A 251 -26.86 -3.19 3.34
CA LEU A 251 -26.55 -4.61 3.19
C LEU A 251 -27.23 -5.48 4.24
N ARG A 252 -27.17 -5.06 5.50
CA ARG A 252 -27.85 -5.73 6.61
C ARG A 252 -29.36 -5.90 6.33
N SER A 253 -30.01 -4.86 5.78
CA SER A 253 -31.43 -4.88 5.44
C SER A 253 -31.75 -5.85 4.29
N VAL A 254 -30.85 -6.01 3.33
CA VAL A 254 -30.98 -7.03 2.27
C VAL A 254 -30.82 -8.41 2.86
N ILE A 255 -29.74 -8.71 3.57
CA ILE A 255 -29.42 -10.02 4.13
C ILE A 255 -30.54 -10.51 5.08
N ALA A 256 -31.11 -9.61 5.87
CA ALA A 256 -32.19 -9.92 6.80
C ALA A 256 -33.41 -10.57 6.13
N LYS A 257 -33.68 -10.30 4.84
CA LYS A 257 -34.81 -10.88 4.09
C LYS A 257 -34.66 -12.40 3.85
N TYR A 258 -33.43 -12.88 3.86
CA TYR A 258 -33.08 -14.28 3.55
C TYR A 258 -32.86 -15.12 4.81
N LEU A 259 -32.92 -14.53 5.99
CA LEU A 259 -32.77 -15.26 7.23
C LEU A 259 -34.01 -16.11 7.55
N PRO A 260 -33.85 -17.26 8.22
CA PRO A 260 -34.98 -18.00 8.80
C PRO A 260 -35.80 -17.08 9.71
N LYS A 261 -37.14 -17.27 9.74
CA LYS A 261 -38.10 -16.42 10.48
C LYS A 261 -37.79 -16.26 11.97
N ASN A 262 -37.08 -17.20 12.57
CA ASN A 262 -36.71 -17.23 13.99
C ASN A 262 -35.27 -16.73 14.24
N GLN A 263 -34.52 -16.35 13.21
CA GLN A 263 -33.15 -15.83 13.35
C GLN A 263 -33.14 -14.32 13.18
N LYS A 264 -32.44 -13.63 14.08
CA LYS A 264 -32.18 -12.18 14.00
C LYS A 264 -30.69 -11.94 13.81
N LEU A 265 -30.36 -10.90 13.04
CA LEU A 265 -28.99 -10.41 12.96
C LEU A 265 -28.61 -9.81 14.33
N PRO A 266 -27.35 -10.02 14.79
CA PRO A 266 -26.85 -9.36 15.99
C PRO A 266 -26.83 -7.84 15.78
N GLU A 267 -26.96 -7.07 16.83
CA GLU A 267 -26.85 -5.60 16.74
C GLU A 267 -25.42 -5.19 16.39
N PRO A 268 -25.24 -4.12 15.60
CA PRO A 268 -23.91 -3.58 15.33
C PRO A 268 -23.19 -3.20 16.63
N PRO A 269 -21.86 -3.35 16.71
CA PRO A 269 -21.09 -2.89 17.86
C PRO A 269 -21.29 -1.39 18.12
N THR A 270 -21.10 -0.98 19.37
CA THR A 270 -21.06 0.43 19.73
C THR A 270 -19.88 1.10 19.02
N PRO A 271 -20.06 2.29 18.43
CA PRO A 271 -18.97 3.02 17.78
C PRO A 271 -17.78 3.24 18.70
N ILE A 272 -16.59 3.19 18.13
CA ILE A 272 -15.34 3.45 18.85
C ILE A 272 -15.30 4.94 19.28
N THR A 273 -14.75 5.20 20.47
CA THR A 273 -14.60 6.57 20.96
C THR A 273 -13.63 7.35 20.08
N ALA A 274 -14.12 8.39 19.45
CA ALA A 274 -13.33 9.33 18.67
C ALA A 274 -13.19 10.68 19.39
N ILE A 275 -12.05 11.35 19.24
CA ILE A 275 -11.73 12.59 19.92
C ILE A 275 -11.37 13.71 18.95
N ASN A 276 -11.60 14.97 19.38
CA ASN A 276 -11.01 16.13 18.72
C ASN A 276 -9.75 16.56 19.51
N ILE A 277 -8.74 17.03 18.79
CA ILE A 277 -7.52 17.60 19.36
C ILE A 277 -7.42 19.03 18.82
N PRO A 278 -7.35 20.05 19.72
CA PRO A 278 -7.11 21.42 19.32
C PRO A 278 -5.84 21.57 18.46
N GLU A 279 -5.72 22.65 17.73
CA GLU A 279 -4.55 22.92 16.91
C GLU A 279 -3.25 22.78 17.71
N ILE A 280 -2.36 21.95 17.21
CA ILE A 280 -1.02 21.70 17.72
C ILE A 280 -0.05 22.52 16.87
N SER A 281 0.60 23.52 17.45
CA SER A 281 1.63 24.27 16.77
C SER A 281 2.91 23.41 16.62
N LEU A 282 3.39 23.26 15.40
CA LEU A 282 4.64 22.58 15.13
C LEU A 282 5.73 23.59 14.76
N THR A 283 6.94 23.33 15.24
CA THR A 283 8.14 24.14 14.96
C THR A 283 9.18 23.32 14.22
N PRO A 284 10.03 23.94 13.39
CA PRO A 284 11.16 23.26 12.76
C PRO A 284 12.03 22.57 13.83
N TYR A 285 12.34 21.30 13.58
CA TYR A 285 13.07 20.46 14.55
C TYR A 285 14.39 19.93 13.99
N ALA A 286 14.35 19.32 12.80
CA ALA A 286 15.51 18.71 12.17
C ALA A 286 15.46 18.89 10.64
N SER A 287 16.59 18.76 9.99
CA SER A 287 16.73 18.80 8.53
C SER A 287 17.29 17.48 8.03
N ILE A 288 16.82 16.99 6.88
CA ILE A 288 17.45 15.82 6.25
C ILE A 288 18.91 16.09 5.92
N TRP A 289 19.26 17.35 5.60
CA TRP A 289 20.59 17.76 5.17
C TRP A 289 21.64 17.65 6.28
N ASP A 290 21.25 17.87 7.53
CA ASP A 290 22.08 17.70 8.71
C ASP A 290 22.13 16.26 9.22
N ASN A 291 21.28 15.39 8.65
CA ASN A 291 21.12 14.00 9.04
C ASN A 291 21.51 13.02 7.91
N LEU A 292 22.28 13.49 6.92
CA LEU A 292 22.85 12.62 5.90
C LEU A 292 23.89 11.68 6.50
N GLY A 293 23.81 10.41 6.14
CA GLY A 293 24.83 9.41 6.46
C GLY A 293 26.04 9.48 5.52
N THR A 294 26.85 8.42 5.52
CA THR A 294 27.97 8.28 4.58
C THR A 294 27.41 7.93 3.19
N PRO A 295 27.84 8.64 2.12
CA PRO A 295 27.37 8.33 0.77
C PRO A 295 28.00 7.05 0.21
N THR A 296 27.27 6.41 -0.68
CA THR A 296 27.83 5.40 -1.58
C THR A 296 28.22 6.09 -2.90
N LEU A 297 29.45 5.88 -3.35
CA LEU A 297 29.93 6.45 -4.61
C LEU A 297 29.54 5.56 -5.79
N CYS A 298 28.94 6.16 -6.81
CA CYS A 298 28.51 5.47 -8.02
C CYS A 298 28.91 6.24 -9.27
N VAL A 299 29.30 5.53 -10.32
CA VAL A 299 29.57 6.16 -11.62
C VAL A 299 28.29 6.73 -12.22
N GLN A 300 27.19 5.98 -12.13
CA GLN A 300 25.84 6.41 -12.52
C GLN A 300 24.87 6.18 -11.37
N PRO A 301 23.72 6.88 -11.34
CA PRO A 301 22.68 6.62 -10.36
C PRO A 301 22.18 5.18 -10.47
N LYS A 302 21.69 4.65 -9.36
CA LYS A 302 21.08 3.33 -9.27
C LYS A 302 19.78 3.43 -8.47
N PRO A 303 18.82 2.49 -8.65
CA PRO A 303 17.58 2.48 -7.90
C PRO A 303 17.82 2.20 -6.40
N PHE A 304 16.82 2.51 -5.59
CA PHE A 304 16.83 2.32 -4.13
C PHE A 304 17.20 0.89 -3.73
N GLU A 305 16.65 -0.10 -4.40
CA GLU A 305 16.80 -1.51 -4.08
C GLU A 305 18.24 -2.00 -4.29
N ALA A 306 19.02 -1.33 -5.15
CA ALA A 306 20.45 -1.61 -5.31
C ALA A 306 21.26 -1.25 -4.05
N PHE A 307 20.70 -0.42 -3.16
CA PHE A 307 21.29 0.02 -1.89
C PHE A 307 20.62 -0.63 -0.68
N ASP A 308 19.82 -1.68 -0.87
CA ASP A 308 19.02 -2.31 0.18
C ASP A 308 18.07 -1.31 0.89
N GLN A 309 17.46 -0.41 0.12
CA GLN A 309 16.40 0.49 0.56
C GLN A 309 15.18 0.31 -0.33
N ASN A 310 13.98 0.34 0.24
CA ASN A 310 12.72 0.14 -0.49
C ASN A 310 11.70 1.24 -0.27
N GLN A 311 11.98 2.20 0.58
CA GLN A 311 11.03 3.24 1.00
C GLN A 311 11.74 4.54 1.37
N GLY A 312 10.96 5.60 1.57
CA GLY A 312 11.47 6.90 2.00
C GLY A 312 12.07 7.70 0.85
N LEU A 313 13.23 8.31 1.10
CA LEU A 313 13.91 9.17 0.13
C LEU A 313 15.33 8.69 -0.14
N MET A 314 15.86 9.14 -1.28
CA MET A 314 17.27 8.97 -1.62
C MET A 314 17.79 10.26 -2.24
N LEU A 315 18.92 10.73 -1.75
CA LEU A 315 19.59 11.91 -2.31
C LEU A 315 20.68 11.47 -3.28
N TYR A 316 20.59 11.94 -4.51
CA TYR A 316 21.62 11.81 -5.54
C TYR A 316 22.30 13.14 -5.72
N LYS A 317 23.61 13.20 -5.52
CA LYS A 317 24.40 14.42 -5.54
C LYS A 317 25.58 14.27 -6.49
N THR A 318 25.84 15.29 -7.32
CA THR A 318 27.01 15.34 -8.21
C THR A 318 27.45 16.78 -8.44
N THR A 319 28.73 16.97 -8.83
CA THR A 319 29.26 18.26 -9.25
C THR A 319 29.10 18.41 -10.76
N LEU A 320 28.54 19.52 -11.21
CA LEU A 320 28.38 19.84 -12.63
C LEU A 320 29.71 20.26 -13.26
N ILE A 321 30.24 19.40 -14.13
CA ILE A 321 31.45 19.62 -14.91
C ILE A 321 31.06 19.81 -16.36
N GLY A 322 31.63 20.79 -17.06
CA GLY A 322 31.27 21.14 -18.43
C GLY A 322 30.03 22.05 -18.46
N HIS A 323 28.85 21.53 -18.81
CA HIS A 323 27.60 22.28 -18.71
C HIS A 323 27.23 22.50 -17.24
N LYS A 324 26.88 23.73 -16.88
CA LYS A 324 26.53 24.11 -15.49
C LYS A 324 25.09 24.59 -15.33
N ASN A 325 24.40 24.79 -16.42
CA ASN A 325 22.99 25.19 -16.52
C ASN A 325 22.36 24.64 -17.80
N GLY A 326 21.05 24.73 -17.92
CA GLY A 326 20.30 24.33 -19.09
C GLY A 326 19.42 23.11 -18.81
N LYS A 327 19.09 22.38 -19.85
CA LYS A 327 18.07 21.32 -19.81
C LYS A 327 18.59 20.08 -19.10
N LEU A 328 18.18 19.89 -17.84
CA LEU A 328 18.34 18.63 -17.10
C LEU A 328 17.26 17.65 -17.51
N LYS A 329 17.63 16.42 -17.84
CA LYS A 329 16.71 15.31 -18.10
C LYS A 329 17.11 14.12 -17.24
N ILE A 330 16.15 13.60 -16.47
CA ILE A 330 16.21 12.28 -15.85
C ILE A 330 15.50 11.33 -16.82
N THR A 331 16.17 10.28 -17.29
CA THR A 331 15.56 9.39 -18.31
C THR A 331 14.38 8.62 -17.73
N GLU A 332 14.57 8.05 -16.53
CA GLU A 332 13.51 7.39 -15.78
C GLU A 332 13.56 7.80 -14.32
N LEU A 333 12.48 8.38 -13.83
CA LEU A 333 12.28 8.84 -12.46
C LEU A 333 11.14 8.08 -11.78
N HIS A 334 11.42 7.45 -10.65
CA HIS A 334 10.47 6.73 -9.81
C HIS A 334 10.62 7.15 -8.34
N ASP A 335 9.83 8.11 -7.76
CA ASP A 335 8.60 8.63 -8.37
C ASP A 335 8.54 10.16 -8.36
N TYR A 336 9.00 10.82 -7.27
CA TYR A 336 8.89 12.27 -7.08
C TYR A 336 10.25 12.87 -6.71
N ALA A 337 10.76 13.81 -7.53
CA ALA A 337 12.05 14.42 -7.29
C ALA A 337 11.94 15.90 -6.96
N THR A 338 12.69 16.33 -5.95
CA THR A 338 12.95 17.73 -5.64
C THR A 338 14.40 18.06 -6.01
N ILE A 339 14.60 19.11 -6.80
CA ILE A 339 15.89 19.43 -7.43
C ILE A 339 16.45 20.71 -6.84
N PHE A 340 17.75 20.67 -6.52
CA PHE A 340 18.51 21.82 -6.00
C PHE A 340 19.82 21.99 -6.77
N VAL A 341 20.25 23.25 -6.91
CA VAL A 341 21.58 23.61 -7.39
C VAL A 341 22.23 24.53 -6.37
N ASP A 342 23.42 24.16 -5.89
CA ASP A 342 24.12 24.87 -4.80
C ASP A 342 23.24 25.12 -3.57
N GLY A 343 22.40 24.10 -3.23
CA GLY A 343 21.46 24.16 -2.12
C GLY A 343 20.19 25.00 -2.37
N GLN A 344 20.07 25.68 -3.50
CA GLN A 344 18.90 26.45 -3.87
C GLN A 344 17.88 25.57 -4.58
N TYR A 345 16.62 25.64 -4.15
CA TYR A 345 15.51 24.91 -4.77
C TYR A 345 15.29 25.40 -6.21
N VAL A 346 15.19 24.47 -7.15
CA VAL A 346 14.95 24.72 -8.58
C VAL A 346 13.51 24.33 -8.98
N GLY A 347 13.03 23.20 -8.51
CA GLY A 347 11.69 22.71 -8.85
C GLY A 347 11.52 21.23 -8.55
N THR A 348 10.39 20.68 -9.01
CA THR A 348 10.04 19.26 -8.84
C THR A 348 9.77 18.59 -10.17
N LEU A 349 9.92 17.26 -10.18
CA LEU A 349 9.49 16.37 -11.25
C LEU A 349 8.63 15.27 -10.64
N ASP A 350 7.48 15.01 -11.23
CA ASP A 350 6.49 14.03 -10.77
C ASP A 350 6.29 12.96 -11.86
N ARG A 351 6.43 11.69 -11.48
CA ARG A 351 6.26 10.55 -12.39
C ARG A 351 4.91 10.55 -13.08
N ARG A 352 3.85 11.00 -12.39
CA ARG A 352 2.49 11.06 -12.92
C ARG A 352 2.34 12.00 -14.13
N GLU A 353 3.22 13.01 -14.23
CA GLU A 353 3.22 13.99 -15.34
C GLU A 353 3.90 13.44 -16.60
N GLY A 354 4.65 12.33 -16.50
CA GLY A 354 5.30 11.68 -17.62
C GLY A 354 6.44 12.47 -18.27
N SER A 355 6.82 13.63 -17.70
CA SER A 355 7.90 14.48 -18.19
C SER A 355 8.96 14.72 -17.10
N PHE A 356 10.18 14.27 -17.36
CA PHE A 356 11.28 14.35 -16.39
C PHE A 356 12.36 15.31 -16.85
N VAL A 357 11.95 16.53 -17.21
CA VAL A 357 12.81 17.56 -17.75
C VAL A 357 12.58 18.88 -16.98
N ILE A 358 13.68 19.51 -16.56
CA ILE A 358 13.66 20.81 -15.90
C ILE A 358 14.82 21.66 -16.36
N GLU A 359 14.65 22.98 -16.39
CA GLU A 359 15.71 23.92 -16.74
C GLU A 359 16.51 24.32 -15.51
N LEU A 360 17.80 24.02 -15.46
CA LEU A 360 18.68 24.44 -14.39
C LEU A 360 19.09 25.91 -14.60
N PRO A 361 19.01 26.75 -13.56
CA PRO A 361 19.39 28.17 -13.64
C PRO A 361 20.89 28.34 -13.85
N LYS A 362 21.28 29.52 -14.35
CA LYS A 362 22.70 29.95 -14.34
C LYS A 362 23.14 30.18 -12.90
N THR A 363 24.32 29.72 -12.56
CA THR A 363 24.96 29.92 -11.27
C THR A 363 26.29 30.62 -11.42
N SER A 364 26.73 31.37 -10.42
CA SER A 364 28.06 31.97 -10.35
C SER A 364 29.11 30.99 -9.83
N SER A 365 28.73 29.85 -9.33
CA SER A 365 29.63 28.82 -8.81
C SER A 365 30.55 28.28 -9.92
N LYS A 366 31.82 28.13 -9.61
CA LYS A 366 32.80 27.50 -10.51
C LYS A 366 32.48 26.00 -10.67
N ASN A 367 32.04 25.37 -9.61
CA ASN A 367 31.72 23.94 -9.55
C ASN A 367 30.33 23.75 -8.89
N PRO A 368 29.23 24.02 -9.62
CA PRO A 368 27.91 23.91 -9.06
C PRO A 368 27.62 22.47 -8.62
N VAL A 369 26.94 22.32 -7.52
CA VAL A 369 26.50 21.03 -6.99
C VAL A 369 25.02 20.82 -7.33
N LEU A 370 24.74 19.77 -8.08
CA LEU A 370 23.37 19.30 -8.33
C LEU A 370 22.99 18.28 -7.26
N GLU A 371 21.82 18.50 -6.65
CA GLU A 371 21.22 17.58 -5.68
C GLU A 371 19.81 17.22 -6.16
N ILE A 372 19.53 15.94 -6.28
CA ILE A 372 18.24 15.39 -6.67
C ILE A 372 17.76 14.52 -5.52
N LEU A 373 16.78 15.02 -4.75
CA LEU A 373 16.15 14.29 -3.67
C LEU A 373 14.92 13.57 -4.22
N VAL A 374 14.96 12.25 -4.26
CA VAL A 374 13.89 11.43 -4.82
C VAL A 374 13.12 10.75 -3.69
N GLU A 375 11.79 10.86 -3.68
CA GLU A 375 10.90 10.02 -2.90
C GLU A 375 10.46 8.82 -3.73
N GLY A 376 10.59 7.60 -3.16
CA GLY A 376 9.93 6.41 -3.63
C GLY A 376 8.54 6.31 -3.02
N MET A 377 7.51 6.40 -3.84
CA MET A 377 6.13 6.14 -3.42
C MET A 377 5.84 4.63 -3.47
N GLY A 378 4.57 4.22 -3.47
CA GLY A 378 4.22 2.80 -3.52
C GLY A 378 4.76 2.11 -4.78
N HIS A 379 5.30 0.89 -4.63
CA HIS A 379 5.59 0.05 -5.79
C HIS A 379 4.28 -0.41 -6.42
N ILE A 380 4.28 -0.56 -7.75
CA ILE A 380 3.10 -1.04 -8.48
C ILE A 380 2.71 -2.42 -7.92
N ASN A 381 1.43 -2.57 -7.56
CA ASN A 381 0.88 -3.78 -6.95
C ASN A 381 0.04 -4.62 -7.91
N PHE A 382 -0.36 -4.07 -9.05
CA PHE A 382 -1.20 -4.76 -10.04
C PHE A 382 -0.74 -4.46 -11.46
N ALA A 383 -1.01 -5.34 -12.41
CA ALA A 383 -0.68 -5.33 -13.83
C ALA A 383 0.70 -5.92 -14.18
N GLN A 384 1.06 -5.83 -15.47
CA GLN A 384 2.31 -6.40 -16.00
C GLN A 384 3.54 -5.61 -15.56
N GLU A 385 3.37 -4.33 -15.22
CA GLU A 385 4.41 -3.38 -14.82
C GLU A 385 4.83 -3.54 -13.35
N ILE A 386 4.50 -4.65 -12.71
CA ILE A 386 4.77 -4.91 -11.29
C ILE A 386 6.26 -4.83 -10.92
N ILE A 387 7.19 -5.00 -11.86
CA ILE A 387 8.61 -4.79 -11.62
C ILE A 387 8.94 -3.30 -11.65
N ASP A 388 8.70 -2.65 -10.55
CA ASP A 388 8.77 -1.21 -10.37
C ASP A 388 9.83 -0.84 -9.32
N ARG A 389 11.04 -0.49 -9.73
CA ARG A 389 12.13 -0.03 -8.85
C ARG A 389 12.01 1.44 -8.57
N LYS A 390 12.46 1.87 -7.39
CA LYS A 390 12.36 3.27 -6.94
C LYS A 390 13.65 4.07 -7.17
N GLY A 391 13.52 5.39 -7.27
CA GLY A 391 14.64 6.28 -7.46
C GLY A 391 14.94 6.66 -8.91
N ILE A 392 16.20 6.85 -9.23
CA ILE A 392 16.65 7.08 -10.60
C ILE A 392 17.08 5.73 -11.17
N THR A 393 16.31 5.19 -12.10
CA THR A 393 16.48 3.81 -12.61
C THR A 393 17.28 3.73 -13.91
N ASP A 394 17.51 4.89 -14.55
CA ASP A 394 18.42 5.05 -15.70
C ASP A 394 19.33 6.27 -15.47
N ARG A 395 19.73 6.96 -16.49
CA ARG A 395 20.70 8.04 -16.49
C ARG A 395 20.09 9.42 -16.28
N VAL A 396 20.94 10.33 -15.82
CA VAL A 396 20.68 11.77 -15.79
C VAL A 396 21.59 12.48 -16.79
N SER A 397 21.05 13.43 -17.55
CA SER A 397 21.83 14.22 -18.52
C SER A 397 21.53 15.71 -18.41
N LEU A 398 22.55 16.54 -18.69
CA LEU A 398 22.43 17.98 -18.79
C LEU A 398 22.81 18.40 -20.22
N ASN A 399 21.89 19.05 -20.94
CA ASN A 399 22.06 19.41 -22.37
C ASN A 399 22.48 18.21 -23.23
N GLY A 400 21.98 17.01 -22.93
CA GLY A 400 22.32 15.77 -23.64
C GLY A 400 23.58 15.06 -23.17
N MET A 401 24.40 15.66 -22.33
CA MET A 401 25.61 15.06 -21.75
C MET A 401 25.24 14.28 -20.47
N THR A 402 25.56 13.00 -20.41
CA THR A 402 25.33 12.17 -19.21
C THR A 402 26.18 12.66 -18.04
N LEU A 403 25.53 12.89 -16.90
CA LEU A 403 26.18 13.22 -15.64
C LEU A 403 26.68 11.94 -14.94
N MET A 404 27.89 12.02 -14.39
CA MET A 404 28.56 10.87 -13.77
C MET A 404 29.13 11.26 -12.40
N ASN A 405 29.63 10.25 -11.66
CA ASN A 405 30.27 10.41 -10.34
C ASN A 405 29.30 10.96 -9.27
N TRP A 406 28.35 10.11 -8.90
CA TRP A 406 27.31 10.41 -7.94
C TRP A 406 27.68 9.98 -6.52
N GLU A 407 27.38 10.83 -5.57
CA GLU A 407 27.25 10.51 -4.15
C GLU A 407 25.79 10.18 -3.88
N VAL A 408 25.49 8.98 -3.37
CA VAL A 408 24.12 8.52 -3.10
C VAL A 408 23.95 8.34 -1.60
N TYR A 409 22.98 9.04 -1.01
CA TYR A 409 22.66 9.00 0.41
C TYR A 409 21.32 8.34 0.65
N LYS A 410 21.28 7.35 1.53
CA LYS A 410 20.08 6.66 1.96
C LYS A 410 19.33 7.46 3.01
N LEU A 411 18.02 7.61 2.85
CA LEU A 411 17.11 8.31 3.75
C LEU A 411 15.83 7.47 3.91
N PRO A 412 15.89 6.29 4.53
CA PRO A 412 14.77 5.33 4.55
C PRO A 412 13.58 5.80 5.38
N LEU A 413 13.73 6.83 6.21
CA LEU A 413 12.70 7.32 7.14
C LEU A 413 12.12 6.18 8.03
N ASP A 414 12.94 5.18 8.28
CA ASP A 414 12.61 4.07 9.16
C ASP A 414 12.68 4.49 10.64
N PRO A 415 12.17 3.68 11.58
CA PRO A 415 12.21 4.01 13.00
C PRO A 415 13.61 4.34 13.53
N THR A 416 14.65 3.69 13.01
CA THR A 416 16.04 3.92 13.44
C THR A 416 16.51 5.31 13.04
N MET A 417 16.28 5.71 11.80
CA MET A 417 16.62 7.04 11.31
C MET A 417 15.83 8.12 12.05
N VAL A 418 14.50 7.95 12.15
CA VAL A 418 13.62 8.95 12.77
C VAL A 418 13.94 9.18 14.25
N GLN A 419 14.27 8.12 14.99
CA GLN A 419 14.66 8.22 16.41
C GLN A 419 16.06 8.82 16.60
N SER A 420 16.93 8.75 15.60
CA SER A 420 18.30 9.28 15.63
C SER A 420 18.45 10.69 15.07
N LEU A 421 17.36 11.34 14.68
CA LEU A 421 17.40 12.69 14.11
C LEU A 421 18.07 13.69 15.07
N LYS A 422 19.06 14.37 14.55
CA LYS A 422 19.75 15.48 15.26
C LYS A 422 18.96 16.76 15.04
N PRO A 423 18.62 17.48 16.12
CA PRO A 423 17.98 18.78 16.01
C PRO A 423 18.84 19.78 15.21
N MET A 424 18.20 20.68 14.48
CA MET A 424 18.88 21.78 13.83
C MET A 424 19.49 22.74 14.87
N VAL A 425 20.69 23.23 14.56
CA VAL A 425 21.37 24.27 15.36
C VAL A 425 20.98 25.68 14.86
N THR A 426 20.73 25.81 13.57
CA THR A 426 20.32 27.07 12.91
C THR A 426 19.11 26.79 12.03
N GLU A 427 18.22 27.77 11.89
CA GLU A 427 17.08 27.65 10.97
C GLU A 427 17.56 27.49 9.52
N SER A 428 16.93 26.56 8.82
CA SER A 428 17.22 26.28 7.41
C SER A 428 16.10 26.82 6.53
N GLN A 429 16.47 27.50 5.46
CA GLN A 429 15.54 27.88 4.38
C GLN A 429 15.49 26.83 3.27
N LYS A 430 16.29 25.76 3.36
CA LYS A 430 16.27 24.66 2.41
C LYS A 430 15.18 23.66 2.80
N PRO A 431 14.22 23.35 1.91
CA PRO A 431 13.18 22.37 2.17
C PRO A 431 13.71 20.97 2.48
N GLY A 432 12.85 20.10 3.04
CA GLY A 432 13.24 18.80 3.54
C GLY A 432 13.42 18.82 5.06
N LEU A 433 12.45 19.39 5.76
CA LEU A 433 12.47 19.62 7.20
C LEU A 433 11.51 18.72 7.95
N PHE A 434 11.89 18.44 9.18
CA PHE A 434 11.03 17.82 10.18
C PHE A 434 10.49 18.91 11.12
N PHE A 435 9.19 18.86 11.38
CA PHE A 435 8.48 19.73 12.29
C PHE A 435 7.97 18.92 13.46
N LYS A 436 8.15 19.43 14.68
CA LYS A 436 7.79 18.71 15.89
C LYS A 436 6.84 19.53 16.76
N GLY A 437 5.87 18.85 17.37
CA GLY A 437 4.96 19.40 18.36
C GLY A 437 4.59 18.38 19.42
N SER A 438 3.93 18.84 20.47
CA SER A 438 3.39 17.97 21.51
C SER A 438 2.03 18.45 21.98
N PHE A 439 1.19 17.51 22.42
CA PHE A 439 -0.14 17.76 22.91
C PHE A 439 -0.47 16.85 24.11
N TYR A 440 -1.50 17.22 24.88
CA TYR A 440 -1.91 16.48 26.06
C TYR A 440 -3.33 15.96 25.90
N LEU A 441 -3.53 14.69 26.24
CA LEU A 441 -4.83 14.03 26.22
C LEU A 441 -5.26 13.64 27.62
N GLN A 442 -6.52 13.92 27.95
CA GLN A 442 -7.15 13.41 29.18
C GLN A 442 -7.61 11.96 28.99
N GLN A 443 -8.01 11.61 27.75
CA GLN A 443 -8.45 10.28 27.36
C GLN A 443 -7.97 10.00 25.93
N ALA A 444 -7.48 8.79 25.67
CA ALA A 444 -7.18 8.33 24.33
C ALA A 444 -8.48 7.97 23.59
N GLY A 445 -8.49 8.23 22.30
CA GLY A 445 -9.57 7.91 21.37
C GLY A 445 -9.04 7.99 19.96
N ASP A 446 -9.78 7.43 19.00
CA ASP A 446 -9.41 7.51 17.59
C ASP A 446 -9.46 8.96 17.10
N VAL A 447 -8.57 9.33 16.20
CA VAL A 447 -8.47 10.69 15.68
C VAL A 447 -7.93 10.70 14.26
N PHE A 448 -8.36 11.67 13.47
CA PHE A 448 -7.78 11.99 12.16
C PHE A 448 -7.01 13.31 12.24
N PHE A 449 -5.70 13.26 12.00
CA PHE A 449 -4.85 14.45 11.97
C PHE A 449 -4.89 15.14 10.62
N ASP A 450 -5.28 16.40 10.60
CA ASP A 450 -5.41 17.22 9.40
C ASP A 450 -4.06 17.83 9.01
N LEU A 451 -3.55 17.44 7.86
CA LEU A 451 -2.28 17.89 7.28
C LEU A 451 -2.48 18.93 6.16
N SER A 452 -3.66 19.53 6.04
CA SER A 452 -3.99 20.49 4.98
C SER A 452 -3.07 21.72 4.93
N ASN A 453 -2.42 22.04 6.05
CA ASN A 453 -1.44 23.14 6.15
C ASN A 453 -0.03 22.75 5.71
N TYR A 454 0.20 21.50 5.34
CA TYR A 454 1.45 20.94 4.86
C TYR A 454 1.34 20.53 3.39
N GLN A 455 2.47 20.34 2.72
CA GLN A 455 2.47 20.10 1.26
C GLN A 455 2.59 18.62 0.92
N LYS A 456 3.71 17.98 1.21
CA LYS A 456 3.94 16.58 0.88
C LYS A 456 4.97 15.97 1.81
N GLY A 457 4.64 14.83 2.40
CA GLY A 457 5.57 14.16 3.29
C GLY A 457 4.97 13.00 4.07
N VAL A 458 5.43 12.84 5.30
CA VAL A 458 5.11 11.71 6.19
C VAL A 458 4.91 12.22 7.61
N VAL A 459 4.00 11.59 8.37
CA VAL A 459 3.71 11.97 9.75
C VAL A 459 3.83 10.80 10.72
N TRP A 460 4.34 11.08 11.92
CA TRP A 460 4.47 10.11 13.01
C TRP A 460 3.78 10.63 14.27
N ILE A 461 3.11 9.73 14.97
CA ILE A 461 2.54 9.98 16.31
C ILE A 461 3.20 9.02 17.30
N ASN A 462 3.85 9.55 18.32
CA ASN A 462 4.56 8.74 19.34
C ASN A 462 5.53 7.72 18.70
N GLY A 463 6.15 8.07 17.56
CA GLY A 463 7.07 7.21 16.81
C GLY A 463 6.39 6.22 15.85
N ASN A 464 5.06 6.12 15.84
CA ASN A 464 4.32 5.31 14.87
C ASN A 464 4.07 6.11 13.59
N ASN A 465 4.44 5.56 12.46
CA ASN A 465 4.27 6.17 11.14
C ASN A 465 2.81 6.03 10.68
N LEU A 466 2.06 7.15 10.60
CA LEU A 466 0.69 7.15 10.10
C LEU A 466 0.62 6.98 8.59
N GLY A 467 1.62 7.43 7.87
CA GLY A 467 1.66 7.33 6.41
C GLY A 467 2.04 8.62 5.70
N ARG A 468 1.92 8.57 4.39
CA ARG A 468 2.14 9.70 3.49
C ARG A 468 0.91 10.63 3.50
N TYR A 469 1.17 11.91 3.39
CA TYR A 469 0.18 12.93 3.06
C TYR A 469 0.64 13.74 1.83
N TRP A 470 -0.31 14.30 1.11
CA TRP A 470 -0.05 15.14 -0.05
C TRP A 470 -1.19 16.15 -0.24
N ASN A 471 -0.84 17.43 -0.44
CA ASN A 471 -1.82 18.52 -0.56
C ASN A 471 -2.71 18.45 -1.81
N ILE A 472 -2.35 17.62 -2.79
CA ILE A 472 -3.22 17.37 -3.96
C ILE A 472 -4.50 16.58 -3.60
N GLY A 473 -4.50 15.89 -2.46
CA GLY A 473 -5.64 15.11 -1.98
C GLY A 473 -5.92 13.83 -2.75
N PRO A 474 -7.09 13.23 -2.51
CA PRO A 474 -8.20 13.75 -1.72
C PRO A 474 -7.96 13.64 -0.21
N GLN A 475 -7.10 12.71 0.24
CA GLN A 475 -6.84 12.48 1.66
C GLN A 475 -6.09 13.68 2.28
N LYS A 476 -6.79 14.44 3.14
CA LYS A 476 -6.21 15.54 3.93
C LYS A 476 -5.93 15.15 5.36
N ARG A 477 -6.65 14.16 5.88
CA ARG A 477 -6.59 13.71 7.27
C ARG A 477 -6.11 12.27 7.33
N LEU A 478 -5.16 11.99 8.22
CA LEU A 478 -4.62 10.65 8.43
C LEU A 478 -5.14 10.07 9.73
N TYR A 479 -5.61 8.84 9.66
CA TYR A 479 -6.13 8.09 10.79
C TYR A 479 -5.04 7.72 11.78
N CYS A 480 -5.33 7.90 13.08
CA CYS A 480 -4.50 7.44 14.18
C CYS A 480 -5.38 6.67 15.18
N PRO A 481 -5.15 5.37 15.38
CA PRO A 481 -5.90 4.57 16.32
C PRO A 481 -5.59 4.98 17.77
N ALA A 482 -6.57 4.89 18.65
CA ALA A 482 -6.45 5.19 20.08
C ALA A 482 -5.28 4.46 20.75
N SER A 483 -4.94 3.25 20.28
CA SER A 483 -3.84 2.44 20.82
C SER A 483 -2.45 3.05 20.61
N TRP A 484 -2.29 4.00 19.69
CA TRP A 484 -1.04 4.73 19.44
C TRP A 484 -0.94 6.04 20.23
N LEU A 485 -2.03 6.43 20.88
CA LEU A 485 -2.13 7.60 21.72
C LEU A 485 -1.98 7.20 23.21
N LYS A 486 -1.57 8.16 24.02
CA LYS A 486 -1.39 7.98 25.47
C LYS A 486 -2.16 9.05 26.20
N THR A 487 -2.83 8.68 27.30
CA THR A 487 -3.26 9.66 28.29
C THR A 487 -2.02 10.41 28.82
N GLY A 488 -2.09 11.73 28.87
CA GLY A 488 -0.93 12.60 29.14
C GLY A 488 -0.30 13.11 27.85
N ARG A 489 1.04 13.23 27.82
CA ARG A 489 1.78 13.82 26.71
C ARG A 489 1.91 12.86 25.53
N SER A 490 1.56 13.34 24.35
CA SER A 490 1.84 12.72 23.06
C SER A 490 2.65 13.66 22.17
N GLU A 491 3.39 13.11 21.21
CA GLU A 491 4.24 13.85 20.29
C GLU A 491 3.80 13.60 18.85
N ILE A 492 3.86 14.64 18.04
CA ILE A 492 3.71 14.60 16.58
C ILE A 492 4.98 15.06 15.91
N LEU A 493 5.42 14.34 14.90
CA LEU A 493 6.53 14.67 14.03
C LEU A 493 6.03 14.63 12.58
N VAL A 494 6.23 15.72 11.84
CA VAL A 494 5.86 15.84 10.43
C VAL A 494 7.13 16.10 9.62
N PHE A 495 7.40 15.27 8.62
CA PHE A 495 8.39 15.56 7.58
C PHE A 495 7.69 16.20 6.39
N ASP A 496 8.19 17.33 5.89
CA ASP A 496 7.68 17.95 4.66
C ASP A 496 8.81 18.24 3.68
N GLN A 497 8.58 17.89 2.42
CA GLN A 497 9.57 18.03 1.35
C GLN A 497 9.71 19.47 0.83
N HIS A 498 8.74 20.35 1.11
CA HIS A 498 8.66 21.69 0.51
C HIS A 498 8.61 22.81 1.52
N GLN A 499 8.03 22.57 2.68
CA GLN A 499 7.78 23.60 3.67
C GLN A 499 9.03 23.91 4.51
N THR A 500 9.24 25.20 4.80
CA THR A 500 10.37 25.66 5.62
C THR A 500 9.95 26.31 6.92
N SER A 501 8.64 26.54 7.11
CA SER A 501 8.06 27.08 8.35
C SER A 501 7.06 26.11 8.94
N GLY A 502 6.98 26.05 10.27
CA GLY A 502 6.00 25.24 10.96
C GLY A 502 4.56 25.72 10.75
N ALA A 503 3.62 24.81 10.79
CA ALA A 503 2.19 25.07 10.69
C ALA A 503 1.43 24.27 11.75
N GLY A 504 0.13 24.64 11.98
CA GLY A 504 -0.74 23.93 12.90
C GLY A 504 -1.28 22.64 12.31
N VAL A 505 -1.43 21.63 13.16
CA VAL A 505 -2.13 20.37 12.87
C VAL A 505 -3.27 20.19 13.85
N THR A 506 -4.47 19.91 13.37
CA THR A 506 -5.68 19.71 14.18
C THR A 506 -6.14 18.28 14.11
N GLY A 507 -6.66 17.72 15.22
CA GLY A 507 -7.26 16.39 15.24
C GLY A 507 -8.78 16.43 15.16
N PHE A 508 -9.37 15.61 14.30
CA PHE A 508 -10.81 15.51 14.06
C PHE A 508 -11.33 14.09 14.34
N GLN A 509 -12.61 13.99 14.68
CA GLN A 509 -13.28 12.71 14.91
C GLN A 509 -13.58 11.92 13.63
N LYS A 510 -13.48 12.54 12.46
CA LYS A 510 -13.86 11.97 11.15
C LYS A 510 -12.83 12.30 10.08
N GLN A 511 -12.77 11.43 9.07
CA GLN A 511 -11.89 11.59 7.91
C GLN A 511 -12.22 12.86 7.09
N GLU A 512 -13.48 13.22 6.96
CA GLU A 512 -14.01 14.40 6.27
C GLU A 512 -14.99 15.19 7.13
#